data_3397d32cfb33728b8909fa71cea6cbd2
#
_entry.id   3397d32cfb33728b8909fa71cea6cbd2
#
_cell.length_a   1.000
_cell.length_b   1.000
_cell.length_c   1.000
_cell.angle_alpha   90.00
_cell.angle_beta   90.00
_cell.angle_gamma   90.00
#
_symmetry.space_group_name_H-M   'P 1'
#
loop_
_entity.id
_entity.type
_entity.pdbx_description
1 polymer ?
#
loop_
_entity_poly.entity_id
_entity_poly.type
_entity_poly.pdbx_seq_one_letter_code
_entity_poly.pdbx_strand_id
1 'polypeptide(L)'
;QPITVEEPDKEQCLEILKGLCSRYEKHHKVKIQEEALEAAVNYSSRYINDRFLPDKAIDVVDEACSKVSLRGFKVPENVYKLEKTQTELAKELEDAIKSGNMTEASMLHKELNEAEEKLEQIKKRFHKRNDVKHLEVTEEDIAEVVSQWTKIPVSRLAESESAKLNKLEQTLHKRVIGQDEAVTAVAKSIK
;
A
#
# COMPACT_ATOMS: atom_id res chain seq x y z
N GLN A 1 4.69 43.29 -7.47
CA GLN A 1 5.84 42.56 -8.06
C GLN A 1 5.48 41.07 -8.06
N PRO A 2 5.40 40.42 -9.21
CA PRO A 2 5.21 38.98 -9.27
C PRO A 2 6.49 38.31 -8.81
N ILE A 3 6.33 37.28 -7.95
CA ILE A 3 7.43 36.42 -7.53
C ILE A 3 7.20 35.07 -8.20
N THR A 4 8.15 34.63 -9.00
CA THR A 4 8.14 33.32 -9.62
C THR A 4 8.77 32.31 -8.64
N VAL A 5 8.02 31.26 -8.28
CA VAL A 5 8.52 30.16 -7.49
C VAL A 5 8.78 29.01 -8.45
N GLU A 6 10.04 28.60 -8.55
CA GLU A 6 10.45 27.49 -9.42
C GLU A 6 10.20 26.14 -8.73
N GLU A 7 10.10 25.07 -9.54
CA GLU A 7 9.99 23.71 -9.05
C GLU A 7 11.27 23.31 -8.30
N PRO A 8 11.20 22.74 -7.09
CA PRO A 8 12.38 22.30 -6.36
C PRO A 8 13.08 21.15 -7.08
N ASP A 9 14.38 21.08 -6.92
CA ASP A 9 15.15 19.94 -7.38
C ASP A 9 14.90 18.69 -6.51
N LYS A 10 15.47 17.54 -6.91
CA LYS A 10 15.24 16.27 -6.19
C LYS A 10 15.77 16.28 -4.76
N GLU A 11 16.90 16.95 -4.52
CA GLU A 11 17.52 17.01 -3.20
C GLU A 11 16.67 17.87 -2.27
N GLN A 12 16.25 19.04 -2.73
CA GLN A 12 15.33 19.92 -1.99
C GLN A 12 13.98 19.24 -1.73
N CYS A 13 13.44 18.51 -2.72
CA CYS A 13 12.22 17.75 -2.55
C CYS A 13 12.36 16.67 -1.47
N LEU A 14 13.47 15.96 -1.42
CA LEU A 14 13.76 14.95 -0.40
C LEU A 14 13.82 15.59 1.01
N GLU A 15 14.46 16.77 1.15
CA GLU A 15 14.48 17.49 2.42
C GLU A 15 13.07 17.91 2.86
N ILE A 16 12.23 18.36 1.94
CA ILE A 16 10.83 18.69 2.21
C ILE A 16 10.08 17.44 2.71
N LEU A 17 10.23 16.30 2.03
CA LEU A 17 9.60 15.04 2.45
C LEU A 17 10.09 14.58 3.83
N LYS A 18 11.40 14.65 4.11
CA LYS A 18 11.96 14.36 5.44
C LYS A 18 11.35 15.25 6.53
N GLY A 19 11.14 16.53 6.23
CA GLY A 19 10.48 17.47 7.15
C GLY A 19 9.01 17.14 7.42
N LEU A 20 8.30 16.56 6.45
CA LEU A 20 6.89 16.18 6.56
C LEU A 20 6.69 14.76 7.11
N CYS A 21 7.70 13.89 7.02
CA CYS A 21 7.65 12.46 7.34
C CYS A 21 6.97 12.19 8.69
N SER A 22 7.37 12.86 9.76
CA SER A 22 6.83 12.66 11.10
C SER A 22 5.33 12.96 11.23
N ARG A 23 4.78 13.85 10.37
CA ARG A 23 3.36 14.18 10.34
C ARG A 23 2.56 13.06 9.68
N TYR A 24 3.07 12.52 8.55
CA TYR A 24 2.45 11.40 7.84
C TYR A 24 2.50 10.12 8.67
N GLU A 25 3.64 9.82 9.31
CA GLU A 25 3.78 8.67 10.21
C GLU A 25 2.74 8.70 11.34
N LYS A 26 2.54 9.87 11.98
CA LYS A 26 1.54 10.03 13.04
C LYS A 26 0.12 9.91 12.53
N HIS A 27 -0.17 10.48 11.35
CA HIS A 27 -1.51 10.48 10.77
C HIS A 27 -1.94 9.07 10.38
N HIS A 28 -1.10 8.35 9.65
CA HIS A 28 -1.40 7.00 9.13
C HIS A 28 -1.02 5.87 10.09
N LYS A 29 -0.34 6.18 11.21
CA LYS A 29 0.18 5.21 12.19
C LYS A 29 1.11 4.16 11.57
N VAL A 30 1.97 4.60 10.67
CA VAL A 30 2.98 3.81 9.96
C VAL A 30 4.36 4.39 10.20
N LYS A 31 5.41 3.63 9.89
CA LYS A 31 6.78 4.12 9.79
C LYS A 31 7.17 4.21 8.33
N ILE A 32 7.94 5.24 7.96
CA ILE A 32 8.39 5.46 6.58
C ILE A 32 9.90 5.25 6.56
N GLN A 33 10.36 4.29 5.77
CA GLN A 33 11.79 4.07 5.56
C GLN A 33 12.38 5.21 4.72
N GLU A 34 13.67 5.53 4.92
CA GLU A 34 14.34 6.60 4.19
C GLU A 34 14.42 6.28 2.68
N GLU A 35 14.66 5.02 2.35
CA GLU A 35 14.66 4.50 0.99
C GLU A 35 13.31 4.71 0.28
N ALA A 36 12.21 4.64 1.03
CA ALA A 36 10.88 4.92 0.49
C ALA A 36 10.71 6.40 0.10
N LEU A 37 11.26 7.34 0.88
CA LEU A 37 11.24 8.76 0.54
C LEU A 37 12.07 9.06 -0.71
N GLU A 38 13.26 8.47 -0.81
CA GLU A 38 14.12 8.59 -2.00
C GLU A 38 13.43 8.00 -3.23
N ALA A 39 12.82 6.83 -3.09
CA ALA A 39 12.05 6.20 -4.15
C ALA A 39 10.86 7.07 -4.60
N ALA A 40 10.14 7.71 -3.66
CA ALA A 40 9.02 8.58 -3.98
C ALA A 40 9.44 9.78 -4.85
N VAL A 41 10.57 10.42 -4.52
CA VAL A 41 11.12 11.52 -5.32
C VAL A 41 11.58 11.02 -6.69
N ASN A 42 12.32 9.91 -6.74
CA ASN A 42 12.90 9.41 -7.99
C ASN A 42 11.82 8.88 -8.95
N TYR A 43 10.86 8.09 -8.44
CA TYR A 43 9.82 7.48 -9.28
C TYR A 43 8.79 8.52 -9.71
N SER A 44 8.39 9.44 -8.83
CA SER A 44 7.47 10.51 -9.21
C SER A 44 8.08 11.44 -10.25
N SER A 45 9.36 11.81 -10.10
CA SER A 45 10.08 12.64 -11.07
C SER A 45 10.21 11.97 -12.44
N ARG A 46 10.41 10.64 -12.47
CA ARG A 46 10.67 9.89 -13.69
C ARG A 46 9.41 9.45 -14.43
N TYR A 47 8.35 9.07 -13.70
CA TYR A 47 7.19 8.41 -14.28
C TYR A 47 5.90 9.24 -14.22
N ILE A 48 5.84 10.30 -13.39
CA ILE A 48 4.68 11.18 -13.27
C ILE A 48 5.02 12.53 -13.90
N ASN A 49 4.49 12.78 -15.12
CA ASN A 49 4.82 13.96 -15.92
C ASN A 49 3.74 15.03 -15.91
N ASP A 50 2.56 14.76 -15.36
CA ASP A 50 1.41 15.65 -15.33
C ASP A 50 1.34 16.55 -14.10
N ARG A 51 2.30 16.43 -13.20
CA ARG A 51 2.39 17.19 -11.95
C ARG A 51 3.83 17.60 -11.65
N PHE A 52 3.99 18.59 -10.76
CA PHE A 52 5.28 19.14 -10.36
C PHE A 52 5.74 18.63 -9.00
N LEU A 53 7.04 18.67 -8.74
CA LEU A 53 7.61 18.50 -7.41
C LEU A 53 7.32 19.77 -6.58
N PRO A 54 7.10 19.67 -5.27
CA PRO A 54 7.13 18.43 -4.45
C PRO A 54 5.81 17.66 -4.41
N ASP A 55 4.72 18.23 -4.92
CA ASP A 55 3.33 17.74 -4.73
C ASP A 55 3.17 16.30 -5.18
N LYS A 56 3.67 15.93 -6.37
CA LYS A 56 3.58 14.55 -6.87
C LYS A 56 4.29 13.53 -5.99
N ALA A 57 5.40 13.90 -5.36
CA ALA A 57 6.12 13.02 -4.44
C ALA A 57 5.40 12.90 -3.10
N ILE A 58 4.84 14.00 -2.60
CA ILE A 58 4.02 14.03 -1.38
C ILE A 58 2.79 13.14 -1.56
N ASP A 59 2.07 13.27 -2.67
CA ASP A 59 0.86 12.49 -2.95
C ASP A 59 1.17 10.99 -3.01
N VAL A 60 2.30 10.59 -3.62
CA VAL A 60 2.74 9.19 -3.66
C VAL A 60 3.03 8.64 -2.26
N VAL A 61 3.69 9.43 -1.40
CA VAL A 61 3.96 9.02 -0.01
C VAL A 61 2.65 8.89 0.77
N ASP A 62 1.74 9.85 0.65
CA ASP A 62 0.44 9.82 1.34
C ASP A 62 -0.39 8.59 0.95
N GLU A 63 -0.50 8.30 -0.35
CA GLU A 63 -1.19 7.12 -0.87
C GLU A 63 -0.54 5.81 -0.39
N ALA A 64 0.79 5.73 -0.39
CA ALA A 64 1.51 4.56 0.10
C ALA A 64 1.28 4.34 1.61
N CYS A 65 1.35 5.41 2.41
CA CYS A 65 1.04 5.36 3.84
C CYS A 65 -0.39 4.89 4.10
N SER A 66 -1.36 5.42 3.36
CA SER A 66 -2.77 5.01 3.43
C SER A 66 -2.94 3.53 3.12
N LYS A 67 -2.30 3.06 2.06
CA LYS A 67 -2.36 1.67 1.60
C LYS A 67 -1.76 0.69 2.61
N VAL A 68 -0.59 1.03 3.16
CA VAL A 68 0.08 0.22 4.20
C VAL A 68 -0.75 0.21 5.48
N SER A 69 -1.29 1.35 5.89
CA SER A 69 -2.20 1.46 7.03
C SER A 69 -3.41 0.54 6.86
N LEU A 70 -4.06 0.56 5.69
CA LEU A 70 -5.20 -0.31 5.38
C LEU A 70 -4.85 -1.81 5.36
N ARG A 71 -3.63 -2.19 4.98
CA ARG A 71 -3.18 -3.59 5.10
C ARG A 71 -3.20 -4.09 6.55
N GLY A 72 -2.92 -3.21 7.51
CA GLY A 72 -3.04 -3.51 8.94
C GLY A 72 -4.47 -3.74 9.40
N PHE A 73 -5.44 -3.15 8.71
CA PHE A 73 -6.88 -3.24 9.01
C PHE A 73 -7.62 -4.37 8.29
N LYS A 74 -6.95 -5.34 7.68
CA LYS A 74 -7.64 -6.51 7.13
C LYS A 74 -8.37 -7.24 8.25
N VAL A 75 -9.69 -6.99 8.34
CA VAL A 75 -10.60 -7.67 9.26
C VAL A 75 -10.56 -9.17 8.94
N PRO A 76 -10.29 -10.06 9.92
CA PRO A 76 -10.30 -11.49 9.68
C PRO A 76 -11.67 -11.95 9.15
N GLU A 77 -11.69 -12.88 8.19
CA GLU A 77 -12.94 -13.45 7.64
C GLU A 77 -13.92 -13.95 8.73
N ASN A 78 -13.36 -14.39 9.85
CA ASN A 78 -14.14 -14.85 11.00
C ASN A 78 -14.99 -13.73 11.63
N VAL A 79 -14.52 -12.47 11.60
CA VAL A 79 -15.31 -11.34 12.11
C VAL A 79 -16.52 -11.09 11.22
N TYR A 80 -16.33 -11.11 9.90
CA TYR A 80 -17.43 -10.94 8.95
C TYR A 80 -18.47 -12.05 9.08
N LYS A 81 -18.04 -13.31 9.27
CA LYS A 81 -18.96 -14.43 9.49
C LYS A 81 -19.77 -14.27 10.78
N LEU A 82 -19.10 -13.85 11.88
CA LEU A 82 -19.77 -13.62 13.16
C LEU A 82 -20.73 -12.42 13.11
N GLU A 83 -20.40 -11.34 12.42
CA GLU A 83 -21.31 -10.21 12.22
C GLU A 83 -22.55 -10.60 11.43
N LYS A 84 -22.38 -11.48 10.43
CA LYS A 84 -23.50 -12.02 9.68
C LYS A 84 -24.39 -12.89 10.55
N THR A 85 -23.81 -13.81 11.33
CA THR A 85 -24.53 -14.66 12.28
C THR A 85 -25.28 -13.83 13.32
N GLN A 86 -24.66 -12.78 13.85
CA GLN A 86 -25.30 -11.84 14.78
C GLN A 86 -26.54 -11.18 14.17
N THR A 87 -26.43 -10.76 12.90
CA THR A 87 -27.57 -10.12 12.18
C THR A 87 -28.72 -11.11 11.92
N GLU A 88 -28.38 -12.37 11.65
CA GLU A 88 -29.36 -13.46 11.45
C GLU A 88 -30.06 -13.79 12.78
N LEU A 89 -29.31 -14.02 13.86
CA LEU A 89 -29.87 -14.28 15.21
C LEU A 89 -30.71 -13.12 15.72
N ALA A 90 -30.35 -11.87 15.47
CA ALA A 90 -31.14 -10.71 15.85
C ALA A 90 -32.51 -10.67 15.16
N LYS A 91 -32.56 -11.06 13.88
CA LYS A 91 -33.83 -11.17 13.13
C LYS A 91 -34.73 -12.31 13.67
N GLU A 92 -34.13 -13.48 13.88
CA GLU A 92 -34.82 -14.63 14.44
C GLU A 92 -35.40 -14.33 15.83
N LEU A 93 -34.64 -13.61 16.67
CA LEU A 93 -35.08 -13.14 17.97
C LEU A 93 -36.28 -12.19 17.84
N GLU A 94 -36.22 -11.24 16.91
CA GLU A 94 -37.34 -10.31 16.65
C GLU A 94 -38.60 -11.07 16.21
N ASP A 95 -38.48 -12.06 15.34
CA ASP A 95 -39.58 -12.88 14.86
C ASP A 95 -40.14 -13.79 15.97
N ALA A 96 -39.30 -14.37 16.82
CA ALA A 96 -39.71 -15.15 17.99
C ALA A 96 -40.50 -14.30 19.00
N ILE A 97 -40.08 -13.06 19.24
CA ILE A 97 -40.81 -12.11 20.10
C ILE A 97 -42.18 -11.76 19.50
N LYS A 98 -42.27 -11.50 18.18
CA LYS A 98 -43.50 -11.18 17.48
C LYS A 98 -44.48 -12.34 17.50
N SER A 99 -44.00 -13.58 17.42
CA SER A 99 -44.82 -14.80 17.50
C SER A 99 -45.23 -15.20 18.92
N GLY A 100 -44.72 -14.50 19.95
CA GLY A 100 -45.00 -14.78 21.35
C GLY A 100 -44.32 -16.01 21.93
N ASN A 101 -43.32 -16.58 21.21
CA ASN A 101 -42.57 -17.74 21.67
C ASN A 101 -41.44 -17.35 22.61
N MET A 102 -41.78 -17.07 23.89
CA MET A 102 -40.85 -16.56 24.89
C MET A 102 -39.71 -17.53 25.25
N THR A 103 -39.94 -18.85 25.07
CA THR A 103 -38.89 -19.87 25.34
C THR A 103 -37.81 -19.82 24.27
N GLU A 104 -38.20 -19.75 23.02
CA GLU A 104 -37.28 -19.62 21.88
C GLU A 104 -36.55 -18.27 21.89
N ALA A 105 -37.26 -17.18 22.16
CA ALA A 105 -36.68 -15.86 22.31
C ALA A 105 -35.61 -15.81 23.42
N SER A 106 -35.80 -16.50 24.54
CA SER A 106 -34.79 -16.59 25.62
C SER A 106 -33.56 -17.37 25.22
N MET A 107 -33.69 -18.41 24.39
CA MET A 107 -32.55 -19.18 23.86
C MET A 107 -31.77 -18.34 22.84
N LEU A 108 -32.43 -17.73 21.87
CA LEU A 108 -31.83 -16.87 20.84
C LEU A 108 -31.12 -15.66 21.46
N HIS A 109 -31.69 -15.08 22.52
CA HIS A 109 -31.04 -13.99 23.25
C HIS A 109 -29.70 -14.41 23.90
N LYS A 110 -29.62 -15.64 24.44
CA LYS A 110 -28.34 -16.16 24.96
C LYS A 110 -27.31 -16.38 23.86
N GLU A 111 -27.73 -16.97 22.75
CA GLU A 111 -26.83 -17.19 21.59
C GLU A 111 -26.36 -15.88 21.00
N LEU A 112 -27.21 -14.85 20.93
CA LEU A 112 -26.86 -13.52 20.48
C LEU A 112 -25.79 -12.89 21.40
N ASN A 113 -25.98 -12.94 22.72
CA ASN A 113 -25.02 -12.42 23.69
C ASN A 113 -23.67 -13.13 23.59
N GLU A 114 -23.67 -14.47 23.45
CA GLU A 114 -22.42 -15.22 23.25
C GLU A 114 -21.71 -14.85 21.95
N ALA A 115 -22.43 -14.59 20.86
CA ALA A 115 -21.89 -14.16 19.61
C ALA A 115 -21.28 -12.73 19.72
N GLU A 116 -21.97 -11.83 20.44
CA GLU A 116 -21.48 -10.46 20.72
C GLU A 116 -20.22 -10.47 21.56
N GLU A 117 -20.17 -11.26 22.63
CA GLU A 117 -18.96 -11.39 23.47
C GLU A 117 -17.76 -11.92 22.66
N LYS A 118 -17.97 -12.95 21.83
CA LYS A 118 -16.93 -13.50 20.97
C LYS A 118 -16.44 -12.46 19.97
N LEU A 119 -17.33 -11.71 19.36
CA LEU A 119 -17.02 -10.66 18.40
C LEU A 119 -16.22 -9.52 19.06
N GLU A 120 -16.63 -9.09 20.25
CA GLU A 120 -15.90 -8.07 21.02
C GLU A 120 -14.51 -8.54 21.42
N GLN A 121 -14.35 -9.79 21.88
CA GLN A 121 -13.05 -10.36 22.21
C GLN A 121 -12.12 -10.41 20.98
N ILE A 122 -12.64 -10.80 19.82
CA ILE A 122 -11.87 -10.84 18.58
C ILE A 122 -11.49 -9.42 18.15
N LYS A 123 -12.40 -8.46 18.20
CA LYS A 123 -12.13 -7.04 17.91
C LYS A 123 -11.07 -6.47 18.85
N LYS A 124 -11.16 -6.72 20.17
CA LYS A 124 -10.15 -6.30 21.15
C LYS A 124 -8.77 -6.92 20.88
N ARG A 125 -8.71 -8.23 20.57
CA ARG A 125 -7.45 -8.90 20.21
C ARG A 125 -6.86 -8.36 18.91
N PHE A 126 -7.72 -8.06 17.94
CA PHE A 126 -7.31 -7.49 16.64
C PHE A 126 -6.73 -6.08 16.79
N HIS A 127 -7.39 -5.20 17.55
CA HIS A 127 -6.87 -3.87 17.84
C HIS A 127 -5.53 -3.93 18.59
N LYS A 128 -5.43 -4.74 19.64
CA LYS A 128 -4.19 -4.91 20.40
C LYS A 128 -3.04 -5.49 19.56
N ARG A 129 -3.34 -6.34 18.58
CA ARG A 129 -2.34 -6.93 17.68
C ARG A 129 -1.88 -5.95 16.60
N ASN A 130 -2.74 -5.03 16.17
CA ASN A 130 -2.41 -4.01 15.19
C ASN A 130 -1.64 -2.82 15.81
N ASP A 131 -1.91 -2.48 17.06
CA ASP A 131 -1.11 -1.48 17.79
C ASP A 131 0.35 -1.90 18.01
N VAL A 132 0.65 -3.20 17.93
CA VAL A 132 2.00 -3.76 18.12
C VAL A 132 2.76 -3.95 16.80
N LYS A 133 2.08 -4.03 15.67
CA LYS A 133 2.74 -4.13 14.37
C LYS A 133 3.15 -2.73 13.90
N HIS A 134 4.44 -2.43 13.97
CA HIS A 134 5.00 -1.31 13.24
C HIS A 134 4.85 -1.61 11.74
N LEU A 135 3.83 -1.02 11.15
CA LEU A 135 3.64 -1.05 9.70
C LEU A 135 4.68 -0.11 9.09
N GLU A 136 5.53 -0.64 8.23
CA GLU A 136 6.58 0.12 7.56
C GLU A 136 6.23 0.30 6.09
N VAL A 137 6.41 1.52 5.60
CA VAL A 137 6.32 1.87 4.18
C VAL A 137 7.68 1.67 3.56
N THR A 138 7.75 0.81 2.57
CA THR A 138 8.98 0.43 1.87
C THR A 138 9.03 1.01 0.46
N GLU A 139 10.20 0.93 -0.18
CA GLU A 139 10.37 1.28 -1.60
C GLU A 139 9.37 0.52 -2.50
N GLU A 140 9.07 -0.76 -2.18
CA GLU A 140 8.13 -1.57 -2.95
C GLU A 140 6.71 -1.00 -2.91
N ASP A 141 6.28 -0.47 -1.75
CA ASP A 141 4.97 0.16 -1.59
C ASP A 141 4.85 1.42 -2.46
N ILE A 142 5.90 2.22 -2.50
CA ILE A 142 6.00 3.40 -3.37
C ILE A 142 5.94 2.98 -4.84
N ALA A 143 6.74 1.99 -5.24
CA ALA A 143 6.75 1.47 -6.60
C ALA A 143 5.37 0.92 -7.03
N GLU A 144 4.64 0.29 -6.10
CA GLU A 144 3.29 -0.21 -6.35
C GLU A 144 2.31 0.95 -6.62
N VAL A 145 2.36 2.04 -5.83
CA VAL A 145 1.52 3.23 -6.02
C VAL A 145 1.80 3.87 -7.38
N VAL A 146 3.07 4.14 -7.68
CA VAL A 146 3.45 4.74 -8.97
C VAL A 146 3.04 3.84 -10.14
N SER A 147 3.17 2.52 -10.01
CA SER A 147 2.71 1.56 -11.03
C SER A 147 1.20 1.60 -11.23
N GLN A 148 0.41 1.80 -10.17
CA GLN A 148 -1.04 1.92 -10.27
C GLN A 148 -1.47 3.21 -11.00
N TRP A 149 -0.80 4.32 -10.74
CA TRP A 149 -1.11 5.59 -11.37
C TRP A 149 -0.70 5.64 -12.83
N THR A 150 0.53 5.24 -13.12
CA THR A 150 1.12 5.35 -14.46
C THR A 150 0.81 4.16 -15.37
N LYS A 151 0.35 3.05 -14.80
CA LYS A 151 0.20 1.73 -15.48
C LYS A 151 1.54 1.14 -15.95
N ILE A 152 2.66 1.69 -15.50
CA ILE A 152 4.02 1.19 -15.76
C ILE A 152 4.42 0.28 -14.60
N PRO A 153 4.86 -0.97 -14.81
CA PRO A 153 5.22 -1.90 -13.73
C PRO A 153 6.57 -1.53 -13.09
N VAL A 154 6.60 -0.39 -12.36
CA VAL A 154 7.82 0.18 -11.74
C VAL A 154 8.48 -0.79 -10.77
N SER A 155 7.71 -1.59 -10.03
CA SER A 155 8.22 -2.61 -9.10
C SER A 155 9.10 -3.67 -9.75
N ARG A 156 8.97 -3.88 -11.08
CA ARG A 156 9.83 -4.81 -11.85
C ARG A 156 11.05 -4.14 -12.45
N LEU A 157 11.07 -2.80 -12.45
CA LEU A 157 12.12 -2.00 -13.11
C LEU A 157 13.30 -1.68 -12.18
N ALA A 158 13.07 -1.61 -10.85
CA ALA A 158 14.06 -1.11 -9.91
C ALA A 158 15.34 -1.98 -9.81
N GLU A 159 15.24 -3.31 -9.80
CA GLU A 159 16.43 -4.19 -9.69
C GLU A 159 16.75 -4.99 -10.96
N SER A 160 15.73 -5.40 -11.72
CA SER A 160 15.94 -6.37 -12.79
C SER A 160 16.38 -5.75 -14.10
N GLU A 161 16.04 -4.49 -14.38
CA GLU A 161 16.35 -3.88 -15.68
C GLU A 161 17.78 -3.39 -15.78
N SER A 162 18.31 -2.74 -14.74
CA SER A 162 19.72 -2.35 -14.74
C SER A 162 20.63 -3.57 -14.83
N ALA A 163 20.29 -4.65 -14.10
CA ALA A 163 21.00 -5.93 -14.20
C ALA A 163 20.79 -6.64 -15.55
N LYS A 164 19.58 -6.55 -16.13
CA LYS A 164 19.26 -7.08 -17.46
C LYS A 164 19.93 -6.27 -18.57
N LEU A 165 19.93 -4.94 -18.46
CA LEU A 165 20.61 -4.04 -19.40
C LEU A 165 22.12 -4.26 -19.35
N ASN A 166 22.69 -4.48 -18.16
CA ASN A 166 24.13 -4.83 -18.04
C ASN A 166 24.46 -6.18 -18.65
N LYS A 167 23.52 -7.14 -18.65
CA LYS A 167 23.66 -8.47 -19.27
C LYS A 167 23.12 -8.55 -20.70
N LEU A 168 22.58 -7.45 -21.24
CA LEU A 168 21.93 -7.41 -22.56
C LEU A 168 22.88 -7.87 -23.65
N GLU A 169 24.10 -7.37 -23.67
CA GLU A 169 25.14 -7.74 -24.62
C GLU A 169 25.42 -9.25 -24.58
N GLN A 170 25.60 -9.82 -23.40
CA GLN A 170 25.82 -11.26 -23.23
C GLN A 170 24.60 -12.09 -23.67
N THR A 171 23.40 -11.56 -23.46
CA THR A 171 22.16 -12.24 -23.84
C THR A 171 21.96 -12.21 -25.35
N LEU A 172 22.31 -11.10 -26.00
CA LEU A 172 22.28 -10.98 -27.46
C LEU A 172 23.31 -11.90 -28.12
N HIS A 173 24.56 -11.96 -27.63
CA HIS A 173 25.59 -12.86 -28.15
C HIS A 173 25.20 -14.36 -28.07
N LYS A 174 24.33 -14.76 -27.15
CA LYS A 174 23.82 -16.14 -27.09
C LYS A 174 22.84 -16.47 -28.22
N ARG A 175 22.23 -15.46 -28.84
CA ARG A 175 21.21 -15.64 -29.89
C ARG A 175 21.68 -15.21 -31.27
N VAL A 176 22.64 -14.30 -31.34
CA VAL A 176 23.19 -13.73 -32.57
C VAL A 176 24.66 -14.14 -32.66
N ILE A 177 24.98 -14.96 -33.63
CA ILE A 177 26.35 -15.49 -33.87
C ILE A 177 26.97 -14.67 -35.01
N GLY A 178 28.18 -14.15 -34.80
CA GLY A 178 29.01 -13.55 -35.86
C GLY A 178 28.71 -12.10 -36.21
N GLN A 179 28.03 -11.32 -35.32
CA GLN A 179 27.76 -9.88 -35.50
C GLN A 179 28.15 -9.07 -34.25
N ASP A 180 29.33 -9.29 -33.72
CA ASP A 180 29.78 -8.75 -32.44
C ASP A 180 29.77 -7.23 -32.38
N GLU A 181 30.21 -6.55 -33.44
CA GLU A 181 30.17 -5.07 -33.52
C GLU A 181 28.74 -4.51 -33.50
N ALA A 182 27.80 -5.15 -34.21
CA ALA A 182 26.41 -4.73 -34.23
C ALA A 182 25.74 -4.95 -32.88
N VAL A 183 25.99 -6.07 -32.23
CA VAL A 183 25.46 -6.39 -30.89
C VAL A 183 25.97 -5.41 -29.85
N THR A 184 27.26 -5.08 -29.88
CA THR A 184 27.87 -4.10 -28.98
C THR A 184 27.31 -2.70 -29.23
N ALA A 185 27.13 -2.28 -30.49
CA ALA A 185 26.55 -0.98 -30.82
C ALA A 185 25.10 -0.85 -30.33
N VAL A 186 24.27 -1.88 -30.54
CA VAL A 186 22.90 -1.93 -30.05
C VAL A 186 22.84 -1.90 -28.52
N ALA A 187 23.64 -2.70 -27.87
CA ALA A 187 23.68 -2.76 -26.40
C ALA A 187 24.11 -1.42 -25.78
N LYS A 188 25.04 -0.69 -26.41
CA LYS A 188 25.45 0.67 -25.99
C LYS A 188 24.36 1.71 -26.22
N SER A 189 23.58 1.59 -27.27
CA SER A 189 22.50 2.54 -27.59
C SER A 189 21.28 2.40 -26.66
N ILE A 190 21.13 1.23 -26.05
CA ILE A 190 20.01 0.92 -25.13
C ILE A 190 20.37 1.21 -23.67
N LYS A 191 21.66 1.20 -23.33
CA LYS A 191 22.19 1.56 -22.00
C LYS A 191 22.19 3.07 -21.79
#